data_81dca21d8877c7e84029a9506f32b4eb
#
_entry.id   81dca21d8877c7e84029a9506f32b4eb
#
_cell.length_a   1.000
_cell.length_b   1.000
_cell.length_c   1.000
_cell.angle_alpha   90.00
_cell.angle_beta   90.00
_cell.angle_gamma   90.00
#
_symmetry.space_group_name_H-M   'P 1'
#
loop_
_entity.id
_entity.type
_entity.pdbx_description
1 polymer ?
#
loop_
_entity_poly.entity_id
_entity_poly.type
_entity_poly.pdbx_seq_one_letter_code
_entity_poly.pdbx_strand_id
1 'polypeptide(L)'
;IFKWFKEWCNDEFSHGEAFALLMKTDPKLTSGINVYWIKFFLTAVYATMYVRDHQRPAFHKALGIDPSEYGQEVFAKTSELSRQIFPITLDIDNPRWIRNLKKMHQANLDLAEAENMTGLSAIVTRLGARLNAGLAFVSLMTIPAKSNTVPASTRLEPVY
;
A
#
# COMPACT_ATOMS: atom_id res chain seq x y z
N ILE A 1 -6.74 -26.53 7.72
CA ILE A 1 -6.76 -25.15 7.19
C ILE A 1 -5.48 -24.42 7.62
N PHE A 2 -5.15 -24.34 8.93
CA PHE A 2 -3.96 -23.60 9.41
C PHE A 2 -2.63 -24.15 8.87
N LYS A 3 -2.46 -25.46 8.77
CA LYS A 3 -1.24 -26.07 8.21
C LYS A 3 -1.06 -25.67 6.75
N TRP A 4 -2.12 -25.79 5.94
CA TRP A 4 -2.09 -25.39 4.52
C TRP A 4 -1.80 -23.90 4.36
N PHE A 5 -2.42 -23.04 5.17
CA PHE A 5 -2.21 -21.61 5.14
C PHE A 5 -0.76 -21.23 5.47
N LYS A 6 -0.17 -21.92 6.46
CA LYS A 6 1.25 -21.74 6.82
C LYS A 6 2.19 -22.15 5.68
N GLU A 7 1.91 -23.29 5.04
CA GLU A 7 2.71 -23.76 3.89
C GLU A 7 2.62 -22.76 2.73
N TRP A 8 1.42 -22.26 2.43
CA TRP A 8 1.21 -21.23 1.40
C TRP A 8 1.92 -19.92 1.74
N CYS A 9 1.84 -19.43 2.96
CA CYS A 9 2.58 -18.23 3.38
C CYS A 9 4.09 -18.41 3.22
N ASN A 10 4.65 -19.57 3.62
CA ASN A 10 6.08 -19.84 3.45
C ASN A 10 6.51 -19.81 1.97
N ASP A 11 5.67 -20.33 1.09
CA ASP A 11 5.90 -20.32 -0.35
C ASP A 11 5.92 -18.89 -0.91
N GLU A 12 4.95 -18.05 -0.52
CA GLU A 12 4.91 -16.63 -0.89
C GLU A 12 6.13 -15.85 -0.38
N PHE A 13 6.60 -16.14 0.84
CA PHE A 13 7.84 -15.52 1.35
C PHE A 13 9.06 -15.95 0.54
N SER A 14 9.13 -17.22 0.10
CA SER A 14 10.21 -17.71 -0.75
C SER A 14 10.22 -17.03 -2.12
N HIS A 15 9.03 -16.79 -2.71
CA HIS A 15 8.90 -15.98 -3.93
C HIS A 15 9.38 -14.55 -3.71
N GLY A 16 8.98 -13.92 -2.61
CA GLY A 16 9.44 -12.58 -2.23
C GLY A 16 10.96 -12.50 -2.10
N GLU A 17 11.58 -13.51 -1.48
CA GLU A 17 13.04 -13.62 -1.32
C GLU A 17 13.75 -13.76 -2.67
N ALA A 18 13.23 -14.58 -3.58
CA ALA A 18 13.74 -14.73 -4.93
C ALA A 18 13.72 -13.41 -5.70
N PHE A 19 12.61 -12.65 -5.63
CA PHE A 19 12.51 -11.33 -6.22
C PHE A 19 13.50 -10.33 -5.59
N ALA A 20 13.67 -10.37 -4.26
CA ALA A 20 14.63 -9.54 -3.57
C ALA A 20 16.05 -9.79 -4.04
N LEU A 21 16.43 -11.05 -4.22
CA LEU A 21 17.74 -11.45 -4.76
C LEU A 21 17.92 -10.94 -6.20
N LEU A 22 16.90 -11.11 -7.06
CA LEU A 22 16.94 -10.55 -8.42
C LEU A 22 17.14 -9.04 -8.43
N MET A 23 16.43 -8.29 -7.56
CA MET A 23 16.60 -6.84 -7.45
C MET A 23 18.01 -6.42 -7.01
N LYS A 24 18.72 -7.29 -6.28
CA LYS A 24 20.12 -7.06 -5.83
C LYS A 24 21.18 -7.41 -6.87
N THR A 25 20.84 -8.18 -7.90
CA THR A 25 21.82 -8.59 -8.95
C THR A 25 22.25 -7.44 -9.84
N ASP A 26 21.38 -6.44 -10.05
CA ASP A 26 21.72 -5.25 -10.83
C ASP A 26 21.39 -3.97 -10.03
N PRO A 27 22.40 -3.23 -9.57
CA PRO A 27 22.23 -1.97 -8.84
C PRO A 27 21.39 -0.92 -9.59
N LYS A 28 21.30 -1.01 -10.93
CA LYS A 28 20.46 -0.11 -11.73
C LYS A 28 18.99 -0.27 -11.41
N LEU A 29 18.53 -1.46 -11.01
CA LEU A 29 17.12 -1.72 -10.67
C LEU A 29 16.67 -0.94 -9.44
N THR A 30 17.58 -0.59 -8.54
CA THR A 30 17.28 0.10 -7.28
C THR A 30 17.91 1.50 -7.19
N SER A 31 18.33 2.08 -8.32
CA SER A 31 18.96 3.41 -8.37
C SER A 31 18.36 4.32 -9.45
N GLY A 32 18.75 5.56 -9.47
CA GLY A 32 18.34 6.55 -10.47
C GLY A 32 16.83 6.71 -10.55
N ILE A 33 16.29 6.68 -11.77
CA ILE A 33 14.85 6.85 -12.03
C ILE A 33 14.01 5.72 -11.42
N ASN A 34 14.59 4.52 -11.23
CA ASN A 34 13.88 3.39 -10.66
C ASN A 34 13.47 3.61 -9.19
N VAL A 35 14.18 4.46 -8.46
CA VAL A 35 13.78 4.86 -7.09
C VAL A 35 12.41 5.54 -7.09
N TYR A 36 12.09 6.34 -8.11
CA TYR A 36 10.75 6.94 -8.24
C TYR A 36 9.69 5.91 -8.57
N TRP A 37 10.00 4.91 -9.39
CA TRP A 37 9.10 3.80 -9.67
C TRP A 37 8.85 2.95 -8.44
N ILE A 38 9.89 2.64 -7.67
CA ILE A 38 9.76 1.94 -6.38
C ILE A 38 8.82 2.70 -5.46
N LYS A 39 9.03 4.02 -5.30
CA LYS A 39 8.15 4.87 -4.50
C LYS A 39 6.71 4.85 -5.00
N PHE A 40 6.51 4.95 -6.32
CA PHE A 40 5.20 4.91 -6.94
C PHE A 40 4.46 3.59 -6.62
N PHE A 41 5.10 2.45 -6.87
CA PHE A 41 4.49 1.15 -6.64
C PHE A 41 4.21 0.88 -5.15
N LEU A 42 5.14 1.20 -4.27
CA LEU A 42 4.92 1.09 -2.82
C LEU A 42 3.72 1.97 -2.38
N THR A 43 3.67 3.21 -2.85
CA THR A 43 2.55 4.12 -2.55
C THR A 43 1.22 3.57 -3.09
N ALA A 44 1.21 3.06 -4.32
CA ALA A 44 0.01 2.50 -4.95
C ALA A 44 -0.49 1.25 -4.21
N VAL A 45 0.41 0.35 -3.83
CA VAL A 45 0.05 -0.86 -3.05
C VAL A 45 -0.57 -0.47 -1.72
N TYR A 46 0.06 0.41 -0.95
CA TYR A 46 -0.43 0.82 0.37
C TYR A 46 -1.78 1.56 0.26
N ALA A 47 -1.93 2.44 -0.74
CA ALA A 47 -3.19 3.14 -0.98
C ALA A 47 -4.31 2.17 -1.34
N THR A 48 -4.04 1.20 -2.21
CA THR A 48 -5.02 0.17 -2.62
C THR A 48 -5.42 -0.71 -1.43
N MET A 49 -4.45 -1.16 -0.63
CA MET A 49 -4.71 -1.96 0.57
C MET A 49 -5.61 -1.20 1.54
N TYR A 50 -5.28 0.08 1.84
CA TYR A 50 -6.07 0.91 2.74
C TYR A 50 -7.51 1.04 2.28
N VAL A 51 -7.73 1.43 1.01
CA VAL A 51 -9.07 1.62 0.46
C VAL A 51 -9.86 0.32 0.49
N ARG A 52 -9.24 -0.80 0.08
CA ARG A 52 -9.89 -2.12 0.05
C ARG A 52 -10.30 -2.60 1.44
N ASP A 53 -9.44 -2.45 2.43
CA ASP A 53 -9.71 -2.92 3.78
C ASP A 53 -10.84 -2.12 4.43
N HIS A 54 -10.89 -0.81 4.21
CA HIS A 54 -11.99 0.05 4.70
C HIS A 54 -13.33 -0.17 3.99
N GLN A 55 -13.35 -0.88 2.85
CA GLN A 55 -14.60 -1.28 2.18
C GLN A 55 -15.29 -2.50 2.84
N ARG A 56 -14.67 -3.14 3.81
CA ARG A 56 -15.17 -4.36 4.45
C ARG A 56 -15.43 -4.19 5.96
N PRO A 57 -16.19 -3.16 6.38
CA PRO A 57 -16.36 -2.87 7.80
C PRO A 57 -17.04 -4.01 8.56
N ALA A 58 -17.96 -4.75 7.94
CA ALA A 58 -18.62 -5.89 8.56
C ALA A 58 -17.65 -7.03 8.88
N PHE A 59 -16.66 -7.29 8.01
CA PHE A 59 -15.64 -8.29 8.22
C PHE A 59 -14.73 -7.93 9.40
N HIS A 60 -14.23 -6.70 9.44
CA HIS A 60 -13.37 -6.22 10.53
C HIS A 60 -14.12 -6.22 11.87
N LYS A 61 -15.38 -5.78 11.87
CA LYS A 61 -16.25 -5.82 13.06
C LYS A 61 -16.45 -7.24 13.57
N ALA A 62 -16.66 -8.22 12.68
CA ALA A 62 -16.84 -9.63 13.06
C ALA A 62 -15.57 -10.22 13.71
N LEU A 63 -14.39 -9.71 13.35
CA LEU A 63 -13.12 -10.10 13.93
C LEU A 63 -12.72 -9.27 15.17
N GLY A 64 -13.48 -8.23 15.52
CA GLY A 64 -13.14 -7.31 16.61
C GLY A 64 -11.92 -6.43 16.30
N ILE A 65 -11.64 -6.16 15.02
CA ILE A 65 -10.47 -5.44 14.55
C ILE A 65 -10.89 -4.04 14.06
N ASP A 66 -10.16 -3.00 14.50
CA ASP A 66 -10.25 -1.67 13.88
C ASP A 66 -9.45 -1.65 12.55
N PRO A 67 -10.07 -1.32 11.40
CA PRO A 67 -9.38 -1.36 10.11
C PRO A 67 -8.25 -0.33 10.00
N SER A 68 -8.29 0.78 10.74
CA SER A 68 -7.25 1.80 10.71
C SER A 68 -6.02 1.36 11.51
N GLU A 69 -6.21 0.76 12.70
CA GLU A 69 -5.13 0.19 13.51
C GLU A 69 -4.47 -0.97 12.78
N TYR A 70 -5.27 -1.88 12.24
CA TYR A 70 -4.80 -2.99 11.42
C TYR A 70 -4.00 -2.52 10.21
N GLY A 71 -4.50 -1.52 9.48
CA GLY A 71 -3.80 -0.95 8.33
C GLY A 71 -2.45 -0.34 8.69
N GLN A 72 -2.34 0.34 9.83
CA GLN A 72 -1.06 0.88 10.31
C GLN A 72 -0.06 -0.23 10.66
N GLU A 73 -0.51 -1.28 11.33
CA GLU A 73 0.34 -2.43 11.66
C GLU A 73 0.84 -3.14 10.40
N VAL A 74 -0.04 -3.38 9.43
CA VAL A 74 0.33 -3.97 8.14
C VAL A 74 1.33 -3.09 7.39
N PHE A 75 1.14 -1.76 7.38
CA PHE A 75 2.09 -0.85 6.75
C PHE A 75 3.45 -0.86 7.43
N ALA A 76 3.49 -0.91 8.76
CA ALA A 76 4.74 -1.00 9.51
C ALA A 76 5.51 -2.28 9.16
N LYS A 77 4.85 -3.44 9.23
CA LYS A 77 5.43 -4.74 8.88
C LYS A 77 5.87 -4.81 7.42
N THR A 78 5.06 -4.33 6.49
CA THR A 78 5.41 -4.28 5.06
C THR A 78 6.61 -3.35 4.82
N SER A 79 6.72 -2.25 5.57
CA SER A 79 7.87 -1.35 5.50
C SER A 79 9.15 -2.02 6.01
N GLU A 80 9.08 -2.83 7.05
CA GLU A 80 10.23 -3.61 7.56
C GLU A 80 10.75 -4.61 6.52
N LEU A 81 9.84 -5.32 5.85
CA LEU A 81 10.19 -6.22 4.76
C LEU A 81 10.78 -5.46 3.56
N SER A 82 10.16 -4.36 3.15
CA SER A 82 10.60 -3.53 2.02
C SER A 82 12.01 -2.96 2.22
N ARG A 83 12.38 -2.63 3.47
CA ARG A 83 13.73 -2.14 3.81
C ARG A 83 14.84 -3.13 3.51
N GLN A 84 14.54 -4.42 3.44
CA GLN A 84 15.52 -5.44 3.08
C GLN A 84 15.81 -5.49 1.58
N ILE A 85 14.99 -4.80 0.77
CA ILE A 85 15.01 -4.89 -0.69
C ILE A 85 15.31 -3.53 -1.32
N PHE A 86 14.68 -2.46 -0.83
CA PHE A 86 14.68 -1.16 -1.49
C PHE A 86 15.50 -0.11 -0.75
N PRO A 87 16.16 0.82 -1.48
CA PRO A 87 16.99 1.88 -0.90
C PRO A 87 16.18 3.01 -0.27
N ILE A 88 14.87 2.93 -0.32
CA ILE A 88 13.94 3.89 0.28
C ILE A 88 12.84 3.19 1.06
N THR A 89 12.25 3.90 2.01
CA THR A 89 11.02 3.52 2.68
C THR A 89 10.06 4.71 2.69
N LEU A 90 8.76 4.43 2.68
CA LEU A 90 7.74 5.48 2.77
C LEU A 90 7.66 6.04 4.18
N ASP A 91 7.39 7.33 4.29
CA ASP A 91 7.14 8.00 5.58
C ASP A 91 5.66 7.87 5.96
N ILE A 92 5.30 6.66 6.42
CA ILE A 92 3.92 6.31 6.80
C ILE A 92 3.44 7.04 8.06
N ASP A 93 4.36 7.54 8.89
CA ASP A 93 4.07 8.31 10.11
C ASP A 93 3.75 9.77 9.81
N ASN A 94 3.96 10.23 8.59
CA ASN A 94 3.67 11.59 8.19
C ASN A 94 2.16 11.88 8.30
N PRO A 95 1.74 12.96 8.99
CA PRO A 95 0.31 13.29 9.13
C PRO A 95 -0.44 13.46 7.81
N ARG A 96 0.27 13.78 6.72
CA ARG A 96 -0.32 13.86 5.38
C ARG A 96 -0.62 12.47 4.80
N TRP A 97 0.07 11.42 5.26
CA TRP A 97 -0.09 10.06 4.77
C TRP A 97 -1.52 9.58 5.02
N ILE A 98 -1.89 9.40 6.28
CA ILE A 98 -3.22 8.90 6.65
C ILE A 98 -4.35 9.83 6.17
N ARG A 99 -4.13 11.15 6.18
CA ARG A 99 -5.11 12.12 5.69
C ARG A 99 -5.44 11.91 4.20
N ASN A 100 -4.44 11.65 3.36
CA ASN A 100 -4.66 11.43 1.93
C ASN A 100 -5.25 10.04 1.64
N LEU A 101 -4.87 9.01 2.41
CA LEU A 101 -5.51 7.69 2.33
C LEU A 101 -7.01 7.78 2.65
N LYS A 102 -7.40 8.53 3.69
CA LYS A 102 -8.80 8.79 4.02
C LYS A 102 -9.55 9.51 2.88
N LYS A 103 -8.90 10.48 2.21
CA LYS A 103 -9.48 11.15 1.04
C LYS A 103 -9.69 10.19 -0.14
N MET A 104 -8.75 9.28 -0.38
CA MET A 104 -8.90 8.26 -1.43
C MET A 104 -10.03 7.29 -1.11
N HIS A 105 -10.15 6.89 0.16
CA HIS A 105 -11.27 6.05 0.59
C HIS A 105 -12.62 6.76 0.41
N GLN A 106 -12.73 8.04 0.82
CA GLN A 106 -13.96 8.84 0.61
C GLN A 106 -14.29 8.94 -0.89
N ALA A 107 -13.32 9.26 -1.72
CA ALA A 107 -13.52 9.31 -3.17
C ALA A 107 -14.01 7.97 -3.75
N ASN A 108 -13.58 6.86 -3.18
CA ASN A 108 -14.10 5.55 -3.57
C ASN A 108 -15.54 5.30 -3.12
N LEU A 109 -15.93 5.79 -1.94
CA LEU A 109 -17.34 5.77 -1.50
C LEU A 109 -18.21 6.64 -2.41
N ASP A 110 -17.75 7.84 -2.76
CA ASP A 110 -18.46 8.75 -3.68
C ASP A 110 -18.64 8.10 -5.06
N LEU A 111 -17.66 7.32 -5.54
CA LEU A 111 -17.79 6.55 -6.78
C LEU A 111 -18.85 5.46 -6.68
N ALA A 112 -18.90 4.73 -5.57
CA ALA A 112 -19.91 3.70 -5.34
C ALA A 112 -21.33 4.30 -5.23
N GLU A 113 -21.46 5.44 -4.57
CA GLU A 113 -22.74 6.18 -4.51
C GLU A 113 -23.19 6.63 -5.90
N ALA A 114 -22.26 7.13 -6.72
CA ALA A 114 -22.55 7.59 -8.07
C ALA A 114 -22.98 6.46 -9.04
N GLU A 115 -22.81 5.19 -8.68
CA GLU A 115 -23.36 4.06 -9.44
C GLU A 115 -24.88 4.00 -9.35
N ASN A 116 -25.46 4.48 -8.24
CA ASN A 116 -26.90 4.54 -8.01
C ASN A 116 -27.53 5.86 -8.52
N MET A 117 -26.72 6.79 -9.02
CA MET A 117 -27.17 8.07 -9.56
C MET A 117 -27.34 7.99 -11.07
N THR A 118 -28.17 8.88 -11.63
CA THR A 118 -28.40 8.98 -13.08
C THR A 118 -28.22 10.42 -13.57
N GLY A 119 -28.06 10.58 -14.87
CA GLY A 119 -27.97 11.89 -15.51
C GLY A 119 -26.67 12.65 -15.22
N LEU A 120 -26.76 13.97 -15.30
CA LEU A 120 -25.60 14.86 -15.16
C LEU A 120 -24.96 14.78 -13.77
N SER A 121 -25.76 14.62 -12.71
CA SER A 121 -25.27 14.49 -11.33
C SER A 121 -24.31 13.30 -11.17
N ALA A 122 -24.64 12.14 -11.74
CA ALA A 122 -23.77 10.96 -11.72
C ALA A 122 -22.42 11.24 -12.39
N ILE A 123 -22.43 11.93 -13.52
CA ILE A 123 -21.20 12.28 -14.27
C ILE A 123 -20.32 13.21 -13.44
N VAL A 124 -20.90 14.26 -12.87
CA VAL A 124 -20.17 15.24 -12.05
C VAL A 124 -19.59 14.60 -10.81
N THR A 125 -20.35 13.76 -10.10
CA THR A 125 -19.87 13.05 -8.91
C THR A 125 -18.73 12.10 -9.25
N ARG A 126 -18.85 11.30 -10.31
CA ARG A 126 -17.77 10.38 -10.74
C ARG A 126 -16.49 11.13 -11.12
N LEU A 127 -16.63 12.24 -11.86
CA LEU A 127 -15.46 13.03 -12.26
C LEU A 127 -14.79 13.68 -11.05
N GLY A 128 -15.58 14.26 -10.15
CA GLY A 128 -15.09 14.86 -8.90
C GLY A 128 -14.38 13.84 -8.02
N ALA A 129 -14.96 12.65 -7.83
CA ALA A 129 -14.38 11.59 -7.04
C ALA A 129 -13.03 11.10 -7.64
N ARG A 130 -12.96 10.87 -8.95
CA ARG A 130 -11.71 10.49 -9.61
C ARG A 130 -10.63 11.56 -9.49
N LEU A 131 -11.00 12.82 -9.65
CA LEU A 131 -10.08 13.94 -9.48
C LEU A 131 -9.56 14.01 -8.05
N ASN A 132 -10.43 13.89 -7.06
CA ASN A 132 -10.06 13.88 -5.64
C ASN A 132 -9.13 12.72 -5.28
N ALA A 133 -9.40 11.51 -5.79
CA ALA A 133 -8.52 10.37 -5.62
C ALA A 133 -7.14 10.62 -6.25
N GLY A 134 -7.10 11.14 -7.48
CA GLY A 134 -5.86 11.48 -8.18
C GLY A 134 -5.03 12.53 -7.43
N LEU A 135 -5.65 13.62 -6.98
CA LEU A 135 -4.99 14.67 -6.20
C LEU A 135 -4.47 14.16 -4.85
N ALA A 136 -5.23 13.28 -4.17
CA ALA A 136 -4.80 12.65 -2.93
C ALA A 136 -3.58 11.74 -3.19
N PHE A 137 -3.58 10.95 -4.27
CA PHE A 137 -2.45 10.11 -4.64
C PHE A 137 -1.20 10.93 -4.99
N VAL A 138 -1.34 11.98 -5.80
CA VAL A 138 -0.23 12.90 -6.09
C VAL A 138 0.30 13.52 -4.80
N SER A 139 -0.57 13.91 -3.87
CA SER A 139 -0.16 14.42 -2.55
C SER A 139 0.63 13.38 -1.74
N LEU A 140 0.29 12.09 -1.79
CA LEU A 140 1.08 11.01 -1.20
C LEU A 140 2.48 10.94 -1.84
N MET A 141 2.55 11.02 -3.16
CA MET A 141 3.81 11.00 -3.91
C MET A 141 4.73 12.19 -3.59
N THR A 142 4.21 13.32 -3.12
CA THR A 142 5.03 14.48 -2.69
C THR A 142 5.60 14.34 -1.28
N ILE A 143 5.17 13.37 -0.49
CA ILE A 143 5.77 13.10 0.84
C ILE A 143 7.19 12.57 0.60
N PRO A 144 8.24 13.16 1.19
CA PRO A 144 9.60 12.65 1.04
C PRO A 144 9.72 11.21 1.52
N ALA A 145 10.36 10.35 0.72
CA ALA A 145 10.74 9.03 1.19
C ALA A 145 11.98 9.13 2.10
N LYS A 146 12.06 8.25 3.08
CA LYS A 146 13.25 8.11 3.95
C LYS A 146 14.29 7.25 3.23
N SER A 147 15.56 7.64 3.27
CA SER A 147 16.67 6.82 2.75
C SER A 147 16.80 5.55 3.59
N ASN A 148 17.18 4.46 2.94
CA ASN A 148 17.38 3.18 3.58
C ASN A 148 18.67 2.51 3.09
N THR A 149 19.42 1.91 4.00
CA THR A 149 20.58 1.08 3.67
C THR A 149 20.10 -0.37 3.55
N VAL A 150 20.16 -0.89 2.33
CA VAL A 150 19.75 -2.28 2.04
C VAL A 150 20.79 -3.24 2.63
N PRO A 151 20.41 -4.22 3.48
CA PRO A 151 21.33 -5.18 4.05
C PRO A 151 21.92 -6.10 2.96
N ALA A 152 23.13 -6.58 3.16
CA ALA A 152 23.82 -7.49 2.22
C ALA A 152 23.06 -8.82 2.06
N SER A 153 22.57 -9.38 3.18
CA SER A 153 21.72 -10.58 3.19
C SER A 153 20.24 -10.17 3.26
N THR A 154 19.41 -10.83 2.49
CA THR A 154 17.94 -10.71 2.59
C THR A 154 17.40 -11.98 3.22
N ARG A 155 16.62 -11.84 4.25
CA ARG A 155 15.86 -12.93 4.85
C ARG A 155 14.46 -12.43 5.13
N LEU A 156 13.51 -12.87 4.31
CA LEU A 156 12.11 -12.55 4.49
C LEU A 156 11.50 -13.68 5.34
N GLU A 157 11.29 -13.42 6.62
CA GLU A 157 10.61 -14.35 7.51
C GLU A 157 9.19 -13.87 7.77
N PRO A 158 8.22 -14.80 7.82
CA PRO A 158 6.88 -14.43 8.26
C PRO A 158 6.94 -13.92 9.71
N VAL A 159 6.41 -12.73 9.92
CA VAL A 159 6.24 -12.16 11.26
C VAL A 159 4.88 -12.60 11.77
N TYR A 160 4.87 -13.61 12.63
CA TYR A 160 3.66 -14.09 13.31
C TYR A 160 3.49 -13.41 14.65
#